data_d30cde3f558cde47c3509ed65dc14e89
#
_entry.id   d30cde3f558cde47c3509ed65dc14e89
#
_cell.length_a   1.000
_cell.length_b   1.000
_cell.length_c   1.000
_cell.angle_alpha   90.00
_cell.angle_beta   90.00
_cell.angle_gamma   90.00
#
_symmetry.space_group_name_H-M   'P 1'
#
loop_
_entity.id
_entity.type
_entity.pdbx_description
1 polymer ?
#
loop_
_entity_poly.entity_id
_entity_poly.type
_entity_poly.pdbx_seq_one_letter_code
_entity_poly.pdbx_strand_id
1 'polypeptide(L)'
;MARYTGPRRRIARKFGEAIFGADKVLSKKNYPPGQHGNSRKRKTSEYGIQLREKQKAKYTYGVLEKQFRNLFEKASRSKGITGEVLLQLLEGRLDNMVYRLGMAPTRAAARQLVSHRHITVDGSVVNIPSYSVKPGQVIGVREKSKSMEVIADALSGFNHSKYPWIEWDQSSMSGKLLHLPERTDIPENIKEQLIVELYSK
;
A
#
# COMPACT_ATOMS: atom_id res chain seq x y z
N MET A 1 1.15 13.22 -11.17
CA MET A 1 2.13 12.28 -10.58
C MET A 1 2.07 10.94 -11.29
N ALA A 2 3.22 10.39 -11.71
CA ALA A 2 3.28 9.11 -12.43
C ALA A 2 2.78 7.94 -11.55
N ARG A 3 1.96 7.06 -12.14
CA ARG A 3 1.37 5.89 -11.49
C ARG A 3 1.15 4.78 -12.51
N TYR A 4 0.92 3.56 -12.02
CA TYR A 4 0.48 2.48 -12.89
C TYR A 4 -0.99 2.68 -13.28
N THR A 5 -1.29 2.79 -14.57
CA THR A 5 -2.64 2.99 -15.13
C THR A 5 -3.14 1.79 -15.93
N GLY A 6 -2.33 0.74 -16.03
CA GLY A 6 -2.67 -0.47 -16.78
C GLY A 6 -3.69 -1.38 -16.07
N PRO A 7 -4.03 -2.52 -16.68
CA PRO A 7 -5.09 -3.42 -16.20
C PRO A 7 -4.69 -4.14 -14.92
N ARG A 8 -5.28 -3.76 -13.79
CA ARG A 8 -5.02 -4.32 -12.44
C ARG A 8 -5.33 -5.82 -12.35
N ARG A 9 -6.43 -6.27 -12.95
CA ARG A 9 -6.81 -7.70 -12.97
C ARG A 9 -5.75 -8.58 -13.62
N ARG A 10 -5.08 -8.10 -14.68
CA ARG A 10 -3.97 -8.82 -15.31
C ARG A 10 -2.80 -9.00 -14.33
N ILE A 11 -2.51 -8.00 -13.52
CA ILE A 11 -1.47 -8.06 -12.50
C ILE A 11 -1.87 -9.01 -11.38
N ALA A 12 -3.07 -8.91 -10.81
CA ALA A 12 -3.58 -9.84 -9.78
C ALA A 12 -3.50 -11.30 -10.25
N ARG A 13 -3.96 -11.60 -11.47
CA ARG A 13 -3.86 -12.94 -12.06
C ARG A 13 -2.42 -13.42 -12.24
N LYS A 14 -1.46 -12.53 -12.56
CA LYS A 14 -0.04 -12.88 -12.65
C LYS A 14 0.52 -13.37 -11.31
N PHE A 15 0.08 -12.79 -10.22
CA PHE A 15 0.49 -13.20 -8.87
C PHE A 15 -0.37 -14.32 -8.29
N GLY A 16 -1.59 -14.54 -8.81
CA GLY A 16 -2.56 -15.47 -8.24
C GLY A 16 -3.16 -14.99 -6.91
N GLU A 17 -3.02 -13.71 -6.61
CA GLU A 17 -3.45 -13.10 -5.34
C GLU A 17 -4.24 -11.80 -5.59
N ALA A 18 -5.24 -11.53 -4.75
CA ALA A 18 -6.09 -10.35 -4.84
C ALA A 18 -5.42 -9.09 -4.24
N ILE A 19 -4.23 -8.72 -4.76
CA ILE A 19 -3.41 -7.61 -4.25
C ILE A 19 -4.06 -6.22 -4.34
N PHE A 20 -5.13 -6.07 -5.11
CA PHE A 20 -5.87 -4.81 -5.25
C PHE A 20 -7.25 -4.83 -4.56
N GLY A 21 -7.51 -5.82 -3.71
CA GLY A 21 -8.81 -6.09 -3.10
C GLY A 21 -9.54 -7.25 -3.76
N ALA A 22 -10.74 -7.57 -3.25
CA ALA A 22 -11.55 -8.70 -3.73
C ALA A 22 -11.82 -8.59 -5.24
N ASP A 23 -11.56 -9.67 -5.98
CA ASP A 23 -11.74 -9.74 -7.44
C ASP A 23 -12.44 -11.04 -7.85
N LYS A 24 -13.72 -10.92 -8.24
CA LYS A 24 -14.53 -12.04 -8.75
C LYS A 24 -13.93 -12.71 -10.00
N VAL A 25 -13.13 -11.96 -10.78
CA VAL A 25 -12.48 -12.51 -12.00
C VAL A 25 -11.31 -13.41 -11.61
N LEU A 26 -10.58 -13.08 -10.56
CA LEU A 26 -9.50 -13.91 -10.05
C LEU A 26 -10.02 -15.27 -9.56
N SER A 27 -11.16 -15.29 -8.88
CA SER A 27 -11.81 -16.53 -8.42
C SER A 27 -12.20 -17.45 -9.59
N LYS A 28 -12.70 -16.87 -10.71
CA LYS A 28 -13.09 -17.64 -11.90
C LYS A 28 -11.90 -18.05 -12.77
N LYS A 29 -10.86 -17.22 -12.88
CA LYS A 29 -9.70 -17.40 -13.77
C LYS A 29 -8.40 -17.39 -12.99
N ASN A 30 -8.17 -18.40 -12.18
CA ASN A 30 -6.99 -18.56 -11.33
C ASN A 30 -5.74 -19.05 -12.12
N TYR A 31 -5.51 -18.46 -13.27
CA TYR A 31 -4.32 -18.73 -14.09
C TYR A 31 -3.76 -17.40 -14.64
N PRO A 32 -2.45 -17.34 -14.94
CA PRO A 32 -1.83 -16.14 -15.48
C PRO A 32 -2.50 -15.65 -16.75
N PRO A 33 -2.48 -14.35 -17.02
CA PRO A 33 -3.06 -13.78 -18.23
C PRO A 33 -2.23 -14.14 -19.47
N GLY A 34 -2.86 -14.10 -20.63
CA GLY A 34 -2.23 -14.33 -21.92
C GLY A 34 -2.58 -15.68 -22.53
N GLN A 35 -2.14 -15.88 -23.78
CA GLN A 35 -2.44 -17.05 -24.60
C GLN A 35 -1.93 -18.35 -23.94
N HIS A 36 -0.80 -18.30 -23.28
CA HIS A 36 -0.17 -19.45 -22.62
C HIS A 36 -0.47 -19.56 -21.11
N GLY A 37 -1.53 -18.89 -20.62
CA GLY A 37 -1.88 -18.89 -19.20
C GLY A 37 -2.11 -20.28 -18.60
N ASN A 38 -2.69 -21.20 -19.38
CA ASN A 38 -2.98 -22.58 -18.99
C ASN A 38 -1.91 -23.61 -19.39
N SER A 39 -0.86 -23.18 -20.10
CA SER A 39 0.20 -24.10 -20.49
C SER A 39 1.07 -24.50 -19.29
N ARG A 40 1.76 -25.66 -19.40
CA ARG A 40 2.68 -26.16 -18.37
C ARG A 40 3.76 -25.13 -18.10
N LYS A 41 3.89 -24.71 -16.84
CA LYS A 41 4.90 -23.74 -16.40
C LYS A 41 6.24 -24.44 -16.17
N ARG A 42 7.31 -23.84 -16.66
CA ARG A 42 8.68 -24.24 -16.31
C ARG A 42 8.97 -23.88 -14.84
N LYS A 43 9.91 -24.61 -14.22
CA LYS A 43 10.40 -24.26 -12.88
C LYS A 43 10.95 -22.83 -12.90
N THR A 44 10.47 -22.00 -11.98
CA THR A 44 10.91 -20.61 -11.86
C THR A 44 12.32 -20.59 -11.24
N SER A 45 13.24 -19.81 -11.82
CA SER A 45 14.55 -19.58 -11.23
C SER A 45 14.43 -18.80 -9.91
N GLU A 46 15.44 -18.91 -9.06
CA GLU A 46 15.53 -18.15 -7.80
C GLU A 46 15.39 -16.64 -8.03
N TYR A 47 16.13 -16.10 -9.00
CA TYR A 47 15.96 -14.71 -9.42
C TYR A 47 14.51 -14.36 -9.79
N GLY A 48 13.82 -15.25 -10.50
CA GLY A 48 12.43 -15.06 -10.88
C GLY A 48 11.47 -15.01 -9.68
N ILE A 49 11.76 -15.80 -8.64
CA ILE A 49 10.98 -15.81 -7.38
C ILE A 49 11.20 -14.48 -6.65
N GLN A 50 12.45 -14.06 -6.47
CA GLN A 50 12.83 -12.80 -5.83
C GLN A 50 12.22 -11.59 -6.57
N LEU A 51 12.33 -11.57 -7.89
CA LEU A 51 11.75 -10.52 -8.73
C LEU A 51 10.22 -10.47 -8.59
N ARG A 52 9.56 -11.63 -8.51
CA ARG A 52 8.12 -11.72 -8.35
C ARG A 52 7.67 -11.10 -7.04
N GLU A 53 8.33 -11.38 -5.92
CA GLU A 53 8.02 -10.79 -4.61
C GLU A 53 8.23 -9.27 -4.61
N LYS A 54 9.32 -8.78 -5.15
CA LYS A 54 9.54 -7.33 -5.32
C LYS A 54 8.42 -6.68 -6.12
N GLN A 55 8.05 -7.25 -7.26
CA GLN A 55 6.98 -6.72 -8.11
C GLN A 55 5.62 -6.77 -7.39
N LYS A 56 5.35 -7.83 -6.62
CA LYS A 56 4.15 -7.95 -5.80
C LYS A 56 4.07 -6.79 -4.81
N ALA A 57 5.08 -6.58 -3.98
CA ALA A 57 5.16 -5.46 -3.03
C ALA A 57 4.95 -4.12 -3.73
N LYS A 58 5.66 -3.87 -4.83
CA LYS A 58 5.55 -2.64 -5.62
C LYS A 58 4.12 -2.36 -6.10
N TYR A 59 3.42 -3.37 -6.62
CA TYR A 59 2.05 -3.20 -7.10
C TYR A 59 1.03 -3.07 -5.97
N THR A 60 1.22 -3.78 -4.87
CA THR A 60 0.36 -3.69 -3.68
C THR A 60 0.32 -2.26 -3.14
N TYR A 61 1.48 -1.62 -2.98
CA TYR A 61 1.58 -0.24 -2.50
C TYR A 61 1.45 0.82 -3.60
N GLY A 62 1.35 0.43 -4.86
CA GLY A 62 1.20 1.36 -5.99
C GLY A 62 2.43 2.26 -6.22
N VAL A 63 3.61 1.81 -5.84
CA VAL A 63 4.88 2.55 -5.96
C VAL A 63 5.57 2.23 -7.28
N LEU A 64 6.23 3.19 -7.91
CA LEU A 64 7.04 2.97 -9.11
C LEU A 64 8.45 2.49 -8.74
N GLU A 65 9.13 1.84 -9.70
CA GLU A 65 10.43 1.17 -9.47
C GLU A 65 11.48 2.10 -8.86
N LYS A 66 11.67 3.30 -9.42
CA LYS A 66 12.63 4.27 -8.90
C LYS A 66 12.34 4.66 -7.43
N GLN A 67 11.06 4.91 -7.11
CA GLN A 67 10.67 5.24 -5.73
C GLN A 67 10.87 4.05 -4.79
N PHE A 68 10.55 2.83 -5.25
CA PHE A 68 10.72 1.62 -4.46
C PHE A 68 12.21 1.37 -4.16
N ARG A 69 13.10 1.53 -5.15
CA ARG A 69 14.54 1.45 -4.98
C ARG A 69 15.07 2.48 -3.99
N ASN A 70 14.63 3.74 -4.10
CA ASN A 70 15.04 4.79 -3.15
C ASN A 70 14.58 4.47 -1.71
N LEU A 71 13.39 3.86 -1.53
CA LEU A 71 12.92 3.41 -0.22
C LEU A 71 13.78 2.25 0.31
N PHE A 72 14.18 1.33 -0.55
CA PHE A 72 15.08 0.24 -0.18
C PHE A 72 16.46 0.77 0.24
N GLU A 73 17.05 1.68 -0.54
CA GLU A 73 18.34 2.32 -0.19
C GLU A 73 18.25 3.08 1.14
N LYS A 74 17.12 3.71 1.43
CA LYS A 74 16.86 4.35 2.72
C LYS A 74 16.76 3.32 3.84
N ALA A 75 16.07 2.21 3.61
CA ALA A 75 15.92 1.12 4.58
C ALA A 75 17.27 0.47 4.91
N SER A 76 18.11 0.22 3.89
CA SER A 76 19.43 -0.41 4.08
C SER A 76 20.42 0.44 4.90
N ARG A 77 20.22 1.78 4.91
CA ARG A 77 21.03 2.71 5.72
C ARG A 77 20.47 2.92 7.12
N SER A 78 19.24 2.47 7.39
CA SER A 78 18.59 2.62 8.68
C SER A 78 18.99 1.51 9.64
N LYS A 79 18.92 1.77 10.96
CA LYS A 79 19.11 0.73 11.97
C LYS A 79 17.94 -0.25 11.96
N GLY A 80 18.20 -1.54 12.10
CA GLY A 80 17.20 -2.60 12.14
C GLY A 80 17.27 -3.56 10.95
N ILE A 81 16.30 -4.47 10.87
CA ILE A 81 16.19 -5.46 9.78
C ILE A 81 15.69 -4.74 8.53
N THR A 82 16.52 -4.68 7.48
CA THR A 82 16.24 -3.93 6.24
C THR A 82 14.87 -4.22 5.63
N GLY A 83 14.43 -5.49 5.65
CA GLY A 83 13.13 -5.89 5.10
C GLY A 83 11.97 -5.30 5.89
N GLU A 84 12.02 -5.33 7.21
CA GLU A 84 11.00 -4.75 8.09
C GLU A 84 10.95 -3.23 7.95
N VAL A 85 12.11 -2.57 7.99
CA VAL A 85 12.20 -1.12 7.82
C VAL A 85 11.65 -0.70 6.44
N LEU A 86 11.89 -1.48 5.39
CA LEU A 86 11.31 -1.22 4.07
C LEU A 86 9.78 -1.26 4.11
N LEU A 87 9.18 -2.25 4.77
CA LEU A 87 7.73 -2.35 4.93
C LEU A 87 7.18 -1.20 5.78
N GLN A 88 7.86 -0.82 6.87
CA GLN A 88 7.50 0.34 7.70
C GLN A 88 7.51 1.64 6.88
N LEU A 89 8.52 1.85 6.04
CA LEU A 89 8.59 3.01 5.15
C LEU A 89 7.47 3.01 4.09
N LEU A 90 7.05 1.85 3.62
CA LEU A 90 5.92 1.71 2.71
C LEU A 90 4.58 1.96 3.40
N GLU A 91 4.41 1.45 4.63
CA GLU A 91 3.22 1.68 5.45
C GLU A 91 3.09 3.14 5.90
N GLY A 92 4.18 3.79 6.28
CA GLY A 92 4.21 5.20 6.71
C GLY A 92 3.98 6.24 5.59
N ARG A 93 3.71 5.83 4.36
CA ARG A 93 3.35 6.77 3.27
C ARG A 93 1.94 7.31 3.47
N LEU A 94 1.75 8.59 3.21
CA LEU A 94 0.44 9.25 3.40
C LEU A 94 -0.68 8.61 2.57
N ASP A 95 -0.41 8.23 1.31
CA ASP A 95 -1.40 7.54 0.47
C ASP A 95 -1.83 6.19 1.06
N ASN A 96 -0.92 5.45 1.67
CA ASN A 96 -1.22 4.20 2.33
C ASN A 96 -1.90 4.41 3.69
N MET A 97 -1.46 5.41 4.47
CA MET A 97 -2.09 5.74 5.76
C MET A 97 -3.57 6.14 5.59
N VAL A 98 -3.90 6.96 4.59
CA VAL A 98 -5.29 7.32 4.26
C VAL A 98 -6.13 6.07 3.92
N TYR A 99 -5.54 5.08 3.23
CA TYR A 99 -6.19 3.80 2.98
C TYR A 99 -6.35 2.97 4.26
N ARG A 100 -5.34 2.92 5.14
CA ARG A 100 -5.39 2.19 6.42
C ARG A 100 -6.40 2.78 7.41
N LEU A 101 -6.59 4.09 7.37
CA LEU A 101 -7.60 4.81 8.15
C LEU A 101 -9.03 4.63 7.60
N GLY A 102 -9.20 3.94 6.47
CA GLY A 102 -10.52 3.70 5.88
C GLY A 102 -11.14 4.89 5.13
N MET A 103 -10.44 6.01 4.99
CA MET A 103 -10.94 7.19 4.26
C MET A 103 -11.13 6.93 2.76
N ALA A 104 -10.61 5.82 2.25
CA ALA A 104 -10.76 5.43 0.85
C ALA A 104 -10.84 3.90 0.69
N PRO A 105 -11.65 3.38 -0.24
CA PRO A 105 -11.83 1.94 -0.45
C PRO A 105 -10.60 1.25 -1.06
N THR A 106 -9.72 2.00 -1.68
CA THR A 106 -8.50 1.46 -2.32
C THR A 106 -7.32 2.42 -2.18
N ARG A 107 -6.08 1.90 -2.17
CA ARG A 107 -4.86 2.73 -2.18
C ARG A 107 -4.81 3.73 -3.34
N ALA A 108 -5.41 3.39 -4.49
CA ALA A 108 -5.47 4.30 -5.63
C ALA A 108 -6.45 5.46 -5.40
N ALA A 109 -7.59 5.21 -4.76
CA ALA A 109 -8.53 6.26 -4.33
C ALA A 109 -7.90 7.13 -3.24
N ALA A 110 -7.25 6.53 -2.24
CA ALA A 110 -6.50 7.24 -1.20
C ALA A 110 -5.46 8.20 -1.81
N ARG A 111 -4.67 7.70 -2.76
CA ARG A 111 -3.70 8.54 -3.49
C ARG A 111 -4.36 9.70 -4.24
N GLN A 112 -5.54 9.51 -4.80
CA GLN A 112 -6.31 10.57 -5.46
C GLN A 112 -6.77 11.61 -4.46
N LEU A 113 -7.32 11.20 -3.32
CA LEU A 113 -7.74 12.13 -2.25
C LEU A 113 -6.59 13.00 -1.78
N VAL A 114 -5.42 12.43 -1.53
CA VAL A 114 -4.22 13.19 -1.16
C VAL A 114 -3.82 14.17 -2.27
N SER A 115 -3.72 13.71 -3.52
CA SER A 115 -3.29 14.55 -4.66
C SER A 115 -4.27 15.71 -4.92
N HIS A 116 -5.56 15.51 -4.64
CA HIS A 116 -6.62 16.49 -4.81
C HIS A 116 -6.80 17.40 -3.57
N ARG A 117 -5.88 17.34 -2.59
CA ARG A 117 -5.85 18.23 -1.42
C ARG A 117 -7.04 18.07 -0.47
N HIS A 118 -7.58 16.85 -0.35
CA HIS A 118 -8.66 16.56 0.60
C HIS A 118 -8.14 16.13 1.98
N ILE A 119 -6.84 15.90 2.12
CA ILE A 119 -6.21 15.37 3.33
C ILE A 119 -5.33 16.43 3.97
N THR A 120 -5.35 16.45 5.30
CA THR A 120 -4.49 17.29 6.14
C THR A 120 -3.58 16.43 7.00
N VAL A 121 -2.41 16.95 7.34
CA VAL A 121 -1.49 16.39 8.34
C VAL A 121 -1.20 17.51 9.34
N ASP A 122 -1.48 17.27 10.61
CA ASP A 122 -1.35 18.24 11.70
C ASP A 122 -2.05 19.59 11.35
N GLY A 123 -3.26 19.51 10.77
CA GLY A 123 -4.05 20.65 10.34
C GLY A 123 -3.65 21.28 9.00
N SER A 124 -2.48 20.98 8.47
CA SER A 124 -1.98 21.53 7.21
C SER A 124 -2.32 20.64 6.01
N VAL A 125 -2.77 21.24 4.90
CA VAL A 125 -3.13 20.50 3.68
C VAL A 125 -1.86 19.95 3.01
N VAL A 126 -1.79 18.62 2.85
CA VAL A 126 -0.68 17.94 2.18
C VAL A 126 -1.17 17.26 0.91
N ASN A 127 -0.56 17.59 -0.24
CA ASN A 127 -0.92 17.02 -1.55
C ASN A 127 0.14 16.04 -2.11
N ILE A 128 1.06 15.58 -1.26
CA ILE A 128 2.16 14.70 -1.64
C ILE A 128 1.88 13.28 -1.13
N PRO A 129 1.43 12.32 -1.99
CA PRO A 129 1.13 10.96 -1.55
C PRO A 129 2.32 10.17 -0.98
N SER A 130 3.54 10.57 -1.35
CA SER A 130 4.77 9.97 -0.82
C SER A 130 5.28 10.62 0.47
N TYR A 131 4.51 11.54 1.06
CA TYR A 131 4.84 12.13 2.36
C TYR A 131 4.99 11.02 3.40
N SER A 132 6.07 11.05 4.16
CA SER A 132 6.34 10.05 5.20
C SER A 132 5.74 10.54 6.52
N VAL A 133 4.69 9.90 6.95
CA VAL A 133 4.02 10.18 8.22
C VAL A 133 4.89 9.66 9.36
N LYS A 134 5.05 10.45 10.40
CA LYS A 134 5.80 10.09 11.62
C LYS A 134 4.85 9.72 12.75
N PRO A 135 5.27 8.84 13.67
CA PRO A 135 4.50 8.59 14.90
C PRO A 135 4.13 9.90 15.62
N GLY A 136 2.90 9.98 16.10
CA GLY A 136 2.34 11.16 16.75
C GLY A 136 1.61 12.13 15.84
N GLN A 137 1.81 12.08 14.50
CA GLN A 137 1.13 12.96 13.57
C GLN A 137 -0.34 12.57 13.37
N VAL A 138 -1.19 13.58 13.24
CA VAL A 138 -2.63 13.45 13.04
C VAL A 138 -2.96 13.66 11.56
N ILE A 139 -3.63 12.69 10.96
CA ILE A 139 -4.08 12.71 9.56
C ILE A 139 -5.59 12.93 9.57
N GLY A 140 -6.07 14.01 8.99
CA GLY A 140 -7.49 14.35 8.97
C GLY A 140 -8.03 14.62 7.57
N VAL A 141 -9.35 14.66 7.46
CA VAL A 141 -10.05 15.12 6.28
C VAL A 141 -10.18 16.64 6.36
N ARG A 142 -9.87 17.33 5.27
CA ARG A 142 -10.05 18.79 5.16
C ARG A 142 -11.52 19.16 5.38
N GLU A 143 -11.83 20.22 6.14
CA GLU A 143 -13.19 20.64 6.49
C GLU A 143 -14.14 20.70 5.28
N LYS A 144 -13.71 21.35 4.19
CA LYS A 144 -14.50 21.45 2.95
C LYS A 144 -14.77 20.10 2.25
N SER A 145 -14.11 19.04 2.69
CA SER A 145 -14.19 17.70 2.09
C SER A 145 -14.89 16.67 2.99
N LYS A 146 -15.25 17.03 4.21
CA LYS A 146 -15.95 16.13 5.15
C LYS A 146 -17.33 15.70 4.66
N SER A 147 -18.01 16.54 3.86
CA SER A 147 -19.32 16.24 3.27
C SER A 147 -19.27 15.37 2.00
N MET A 148 -18.09 14.90 1.58
CA MET A 148 -17.96 14.06 0.39
C MET A 148 -18.51 12.65 0.65
N GLU A 149 -19.54 12.21 -0.09
CA GLU A 149 -20.15 10.89 -0.01
C GLU A 149 -19.11 9.76 -0.11
N VAL A 150 -18.15 9.88 -1.03
CA VAL A 150 -17.10 8.87 -1.23
C VAL A 150 -16.28 8.59 0.05
N ILE A 151 -16.04 9.62 0.86
CA ILE A 151 -15.31 9.48 2.14
C ILE A 151 -16.25 8.91 3.19
N ALA A 152 -17.48 9.42 3.28
CA ALA A 152 -18.49 8.95 4.23
C ALA A 152 -18.81 7.45 4.02
N ASP A 153 -19.03 7.03 2.78
CA ASP A 153 -19.28 5.64 2.42
C ASP A 153 -18.09 4.73 2.76
N ALA A 154 -16.87 5.20 2.49
CA ALA A 154 -15.67 4.43 2.80
C ALA A 154 -15.50 4.21 4.31
N LEU A 155 -15.78 5.22 5.12
CA LEU A 155 -15.67 5.18 6.58
C LEU A 155 -16.77 4.34 7.22
N SER A 156 -18.00 4.40 6.71
CA SER A 156 -19.15 3.65 7.26
C SER A 156 -18.98 2.13 7.23
N GLY A 157 -18.27 1.62 6.23
CA GLY A 157 -18.01 0.18 6.04
C GLY A 157 -16.67 -0.30 6.60
N PHE A 158 -15.91 0.55 7.30
CA PHE A 158 -14.55 0.23 7.71
C PHE A 158 -14.45 -0.14 9.19
N ASN A 159 -13.72 -1.22 9.48
CA ASN A 159 -13.40 -1.60 10.86
C ASN A 159 -12.11 -0.90 11.32
N HIS A 160 -12.25 0.14 12.10
CA HIS A 160 -11.12 0.95 12.59
C HIS A 160 -10.24 0.21 13.63
N SER A 161 -10.73 -0.80 14.30
CA SER A 161 -9.96 -1.63 15.27
C SER A 161 -9.01 -2.62 14.57
N LYS A 162 -8.99 -2.65 13.24
CA LYS A 162 -8.21 -3.63 12.46
C LYS A 162 -6.69 -3.46 12.59
N TYR A 163 -6.23 -2.25 12.86
CA TYR A 163 -4.82 -1.90 12.86
C TYR A 163 -4.41 -1.29 14.20
N PRO A 164 -3.69 -2.02 15.08
CA PRO A 164 -3.39 -1.58 16.44
C PRO A 164 -2.44 -0.37 16.50
N TRP A 165 -1.68 -0.10 15.45
CA TRP A 165 -0.75 1.04 15.38
C TRP A 165 -1.39 2.37 14.95
N ILE A 166 -2.73 2.36 14.71
CA ILE A 166 -3.47 3.53 14.25
C ILE A 166 -4.66 3.75 15.19
N GLU A 167 -4.82 4.96 15.66
CA GLU A 167 -6.00 5.41 16.39
C GLU A 167 -6.91 6.21 15.46
N TRP A 168 -8.23 6.03 15.58
CA TRP A 168 -9.22 6.75 14.79
C TRP A 168 -10.18 7.52 15.68
N ASP A 169 -10.37 8.79 15.41
CA ASP A 169 -11.40 9.64 16.00
C ASP A 169 -12.47 9.97 14.97
N GLN A 170 -13.67 9.41 15.21
CA GLN A 170 -14.81 9.59 14.33
C GLN A 170 -15.37 11.01 14.39
N SER A 171 -15.27 11.70 15.54
CA SER A 171 -15.83 13.04 15.75
C SER A 171 -15.11 14.09 14.90
N SER A 172 -13.81 14.00 14.84
CA SER A 172 -12.98 14.92 14.04
C SER A 172 -12.71 14.41 12.60
N MET A 173 -13.10 13.17 12.27
CA MET A 173 -12.73 12.47 11.02
C MET A 173 -11.21 12.49 10.82
N SER A 174 -10.49 12.12 11.85
CA SER A 174 -9.02 12.09 11.85
C SER A 174 -8.48 10.82 12.48
N GLY A 175 -7.25 10.47 12.12
CA GLY A 175 -6.56 9.34 12.72
C GLY A 175 -5.11 9.69 13.03
N LYS A 176 -4.57 9.05 14.04
CA LYS A 176 -3.20 9.27 14.53
C LYS A 176 -2.37 8.01 14.34
N LEU A 177 -1.15 8.16 13.87
CA LEU A 177 -0.16 7.10 13.87
C LEU A 177 0.47 7.03 15.25
N LEU A 178 0.24 5.95 15.99
CA LEU A 178 0.77 5.76 17.34
C LEU A 178 2.25 5.36 17.30
N HIS A 179 2.57 4.31 16.58
CA HIS A 179 3.93 3.78 16.41
C HIS A 179 4.09 3.19 15.00
N LEU A 180 5.30 2.88 14.61
CA LEU A 180 5.52 2.16 13.35
C LEU A 180 5.05 0.70 13.51
N PRO A 181 4.39 0.12 12.48
CA PRO A 181 3.89 -1.25 12.59
C PRO A 181 5.04 -2.26 12.67
N GLU A 182 4.84 -3.30 13.45
CA GLU A 182 5.70 -4.48 13.43
C GLU A 182 5.37 -5.35 12.22
N ARG A 183 6.25 -6.30 11.89
CA ARG A 183 6.02 -7.19 10.74
C ARG A 183 4.74 -8.02 10.88
N THR A 184 4.42 -8.44 12.10
CA THR A 184 3.22 -9.22 12.43
C THR A 184 1.92 -8.47 12.21
N ASP A 185 1.93 -7.15 12.37
CA ASP A 185 0.75 -6.31 12.22
C ASP A 185 0.41 -6.03 10.76
N ILE A 186 1.38 -6.16 9.86
CA ILE A 186 1.19 -5.87 8.43
C ILE A 186 0.52 -7.07 7.75
N PRO A 187 -0.73 -6.94 7.28
CA PRO A 187 -1.51 -8.07 6.76
C PRO A 187 -1.08 -8.53 5.36
N GLU A 188 -0.24 -7.78 4.67
CA GLU A 188 0.24 -8.15 3.34
C GLU A 188 1.19 -9.34 3.39
N ASN A 189 0.85 -10.41 2.63
CA ASN A 189 1.71 -11.57 2.48
C ASN A 189 2.85 -11.26 1.51
N ILE A 190 3.87 -10.57 2.02
CA ILE A 190 5.09 -10.20 1.28
C ILE A 190 6.28 -10.84 1.98
N LYS A 191 7.12 -11.55 1.24
CA LYS A 191 8.38 -12.12 1.73
C LYS A 191 9.49 -11.09 1.52
N GLU A 192 9.69 -10.23 2.50
CA GLU A 192 10.64 -9.10 2.46
C GLU A 192 12.08 -9.56 2.28
N GLN A 193 12.46 -10.72 2.85
CA GLN A 193 13.80 -11.28 2.72
C GLN A 193 14.18 -11.52 1.25
N LEU A 194 13.27 -12.04 0.42
CA LEU A 194 13.51 -12.25 -1.01
C LEU A 194 13.74 -10.93 -1.77
N ILE A 195 13.15 -9.83 -1.28
CA ILE A 195 13.38 -8.49 -1.84
C ILE A 195 14.77 -8.00 -1.47
N VAL A 196 15.18 -8.21 -0.22
CA VAL A 196 16.53 -7.86 0.25
C VAL A 196 17.59 -8.62 -0.55
N GLU A 197 17.44 -9.93 -0.70
CA GLU A 197 18.35 -10.78 -1.48
C GLU A 197 18.46 -10.31 -2.94
N LEU A 198 17.35 -9.89 -3.56
CA LEU A 198 17.33 -9.39 -4.93
C LEU A 198 18.18 -8.12 -5.12
N TYR A 199 18.12 -7.21 -4.16
CA TYR A 199 18.84 -5.93 -4.24
C TYR A 199 20.26 -6.00 -3.70
N SER A 200 20.63 -7.08 -3.01
CA SER A 200 21.99 -7.33 -2.49
C SER A 200 22.92 -7.98 -3.50
N LYS A 201 22.40 -8.35 -4.69
CA LYS A 201 23.16 -8.97 -5.81
C LYS A 201 23.83 -7.93 -6.68
#